data_dafa5ce653c1d87534ff29936a30588f
#
_entry.id   dafa5ce653c1d87534ff29936a30588f
#
_cell.length_a   1.000
_cell.length_b   1.000
_cell.length_c   1.000
_cell.angle_alpha   90.00
_cell.angle_beta   90.00
_cell.angle_gamma   90.00
#
_symmetry.space_group_name_H-M   'P 1'
#
loop_
_entity.id
_entity.type
_entity.pdbx_description
1 polymer ?
#
loop_
_entity_poly.entity_id
_entity_poly.type
_entity_poly.pdbx_seq_one_letter_code
_entity_poly.pdbx_strand_id
1 'polypeptide(L)'
;MKLKSFNYLYCLLIIFLYFTPLKSEDKINIWQNKGQTQPKEDREIISKKDSQKLNLETIKAIEINQNIEIEDELSNNNIKENKIFGIYDPSDNDFNLNMWSSTKADDIKASLKRIEKIKLSKTANQILERILLSFSYAPLGMNEEEFADLKINWLIKNKRSDLIEKFLKQNEEFKSKSKAVQYLVDENIAKAKIKEGCNKIRFIDKKIKDAYLEKFKIYCLVFNDKKSEAQLLLDLLREQKQSDKFYDDKINFLLGVSEKTISKINENNLLNFYLSSITAKD
;
A
#
# COMPACT_ATOMS: atom_id res chain seq x y z
N MET A 1 -20.66 51.03 -45.47
CA MET A 1 -20.56 49.94 -44.48
C MET A 1 -19.88 48.71 -45.09
N LYS A 2 -18.53 48.72 -45.22
CA LYS A 2 -17.74 47.60 -45.75
C LYS A 2 -16.38 47.59 -45.04
N LEU A 3 -16.35 47.09 -43.79
CA LEU A 3 -15.10 46.96 -43.03
C LEU A 3 -15.13 45.81 -41.99
N LYS A 4 -15.72 44.68 -42.36
CA LYS A 4 -15.71 43.49 -41.47
C LYS A 4 -15.08 42.22 -42.08
N SER A 5 -14.62 42.31 -43.35
CA SER A 5 -14.06 41.15 -44.04
C SER A 5 -12.53 41.06 -43.98
N PHE A 6 -11.85 42.13 -43.57
CA PHE A 6 -10.38 42.19 -43.60
C PHE A 6 -9.72 41.54 -42.37
N ASN A 7 -10.40 41.49 -41.24
CA ASN A 7 -9.83 40.94 -39.99
C ASN A 7 -9.82 39.40 -39.94
N TYR A 8 -10.70 38.74 -40.68
CA TYR A 8 -10.73 37.27 -40.70
C TYR A 8 -9.57 36.66 -41.52
N LEU A 9 -9.15 37.36 -42.58
CA LEU A 9 -8.03 36.89 -43.40
C LEU A 9 -6.69 37.01 -42.66
N TYR A 10 -6.54 38.04 -41.80
CA TYR A 10 -5.35 38.24 -40.96
C TYR A 10 -5.26 37.22 -39.82
N CYS A 11 -6.38 36.86 -39.21
CA CYS A 11 -6.41 35.78 -38.20
C CYS A 11 -6.10 34.42 -38.81
N LEU A 12 -6.56 34.10 -39.99
CA LEU A 12 -6.24 32.86 -40.71
C LEU A 12 -4.75 32.78 -41.08
N LEU A 13 -4.13 33.91 -41.49
CA LEU A 13 -2.71 33.96 -41.80
C LEU A 13 -1.81 33.77 -40.58
N ILE A 14 -2.21 34.30 -39.42
CA ILE A 14 -1.51 34.09 -38.13
C ILE A 14 -1.60 32.64 -37.69
N ILE A 15 -2.75 31.98 -37.83
CA ILE A 15 -2.92 30.56 -37.49
C ILE A 15 -2.04 29.66 -38.39
N PHE A 16 -1.86 30.01 -39.66
CA PHE A 16 -0.98 29.25 -40.58
C PHE A 16 0.51 29.35 -40.26
N LEU A 17 0.95 30.45 -39.61
CA LEU A 17 2.36 30.65 -39.25
C LEU A 17 2.74 29.85 -37.97
N TYR A 18 1.76 29.38 -37.17
CA TYR A 18 2.01 28.55 -36.00
C TYR A 18 1.96 27.04 -36.28
N PHE A 19 1.62 26.62 -37.50
CA PHE A 19 1.65 25.23 -37.95
C PHE A 19 2.87 24.91 -38.81
N THR A 20 4.06 25.37 -38.41
CA THR A 20 5.27 24.76 -38.96
C THR A 20 5.47 23.42 -38.21
N PRO A 21 5.59 22.30 -38.94
CA PRO A 21 5.95 21.04 -38.26
C PRO A 21 7.36 21.21 -37.69
N LEU A 22 7.48 21.18 -36.38
CA LEU A 22 8.76 20.98 -35.72
C LEU A 22 9.32 19.67 -36.25
N LYS A 23 10.40 19.74 -37.02
CA LYS A 23 11.22 18.60 -37.36
C LYS A 23 11.61 17.93 -36.03
N SER A 24 11.08 16.76 -35.80
CA SER A 24 11.51 15.85 -34.72
C SER A 24 13.00 15.59 -34.95
N GLU A 25 13.80 16.05 -34.02
CA GLU A 25 15.20 15.65 -33.91
C GLU A 25 15.28 14.15 -33.72
N ASP A 26 16.29 13.53 -34.31
CA ASP A 26 16.53 12.12 -34.41
C ASP A 26 16.40 11.43 -33.04
N LYS A 27 15.64 10.34 -33.01
CA LYS A 27 15.53 9.46 -31.86
C LYS A 27 16.92 8.95 -31.52
N ILE A 28 17.50 9.47 -30.45
CA ILE A 28 18.71 8.90 -29.84
C ILE A 28 18.34 7.51 -29.33
N ASN A 29 18.78 6.48 -30.05
CA ASN A 29 18.55 5.10 -29.70
C ASN A 29 19.60 4.69 -28.66
N ILE A 30 19.28 4.87 -27.38
CA ILE A 30 20.19 4.63 -26.24
C ILE A 30 20.60 3.16 -26.11
N TRP A 31 20.00 2.26 -26.89
CA TRP A 31 20.23 0.81 -26.83
C TRP A 31 21.16 0.26 -27.90
N GLN A 32 21.81 1.11 -28.73
CA GLN A 32 22.80 0.69 -29.72
C GLN A 32 24.20 1.15 -29.34
N ASN A 33 24.75 0.63 -28.27
CA ASN A 33 26.19 0.62 -28.06
C ASN A 33 26.73 -0.75 -28.50
N LYS A 34 27.02 -0.85 -29.80
CA LYS A 34 27.98 -1.83 -30.31
C LYS A 34 29.39 -1.30 -30.08
N GLY A 35 29.97 -1.63 -28.94
CA GLY A 35 31.40 -1.52 -28.73
C GLY A 35 32.08 -2.69 -29.42
N GLN A 36 32.67 -2.42 -30.60
CA GLN A 36 33.70 -3.27 -31.16
C GLN A 36 35.01 -3.02 -30.42
N THR A 37 35.57 -4.07 -29.84
CA THR A 37 37.01 -4.37 -29.96
C THR A 37 37.20 -5.82 -29.51
N GLN A 38 37.50 -6.68 -30.49
CA GLN A 38 38.08 -7.99 -30.26
C GLN A 38 39.62 -7.87 -30.25
N PRO A 39 40.30 -8.73 -29.54
CA PRO A 39 41.46 -9.41 -30.12
C PRO A 39 41.14 -10.90 -30.36
N LYS A 40 41.57 -11.35 -31.54
CA LYS A 40 41.58 -12.73 -31.97
C LYS A 40 42.53 -13.54 -31.11
N GLU A 41 42.11 -14.71 -30.70
CA GLU A 41 43.02 -15.88 -30.53
C GLU A 41 42.27 -17.13 -30.97
N ASP A 42 42.91 -17.81 -31.88
CA ASP A 42 42.51 -19.08 -32.50
C ASP A 42 42.46 -20.22 -31.48
N ARG A 43 41.39 -20.98 -31.47
CA ARG A 43 41.44 -22.43 -31.12
C ARG A 43 40.36 -23.23 -31.82
N GLU A 44 40.87 -24.25 -32.43
CA GLU A 44 40.35 -25.28 -33.31
C GLU A 44 38.99 -25.90 -32.94
N ILE A 45 38.27 -26.18 -34.02
CA ILE A 45 37.08 -27.01 -34.09
C ILE A 45 37.49 -28.48 -33.88
N ILE A 46 36.95 -29.12 -32.87
CA ILE A 46 36.82 -30.58 -32.83
C ILE A 46 35.36 -30.94 -32.62
N SER A 47 34.73 -31.36 -33.71
CA SER A 47 33.47 -32.08 -33.67
C SER A 47 33.75 -33.52 -33.22
N LYS A 48 33.03 -34.01 -32.21
CA LYS A 48 32.62 -35.41 -32.14
C LYS A 48 31.36 -35.59 -31.30
N LYS A 49 30.35 -36.05 -31.97
CA LYS A 49 29.23 -36.83 -31.45
C LYS A 49 29.74 -37.98 -30.59
N ASP A 50 29.25 -38.12 -29.38
CA ASP A 50 28.98 -39.45 -28.86
C ASP A 50 27.97 -39.37 -27.70
N SER A 51 26.87 -40.01 -27.96
CA SER A 51 25.82 -40.32 -27.00
C SER A 51 26.33 -41.43 -26.07
N GLN A 52 26.59 -41.13 -24.82
CA GLN A 52 26.77 -42.20 -23.83
C GLN A 52 25.65 -42.10 -22.78
N LYS A 53 24.79 -43.14 -22.81
CA LYS A 53 23.88 -43.52 -21.74
C LYS A 53 24.67 -43.62 -20.43
N LEU A 54 24.38 -42.80 -19.45
CA LEU A 54 24.85 -43.02 -18.09
C LEU A 54 24.09 -44.22 -17.50
N ASN A 55 24.83 -45.26 -17.24
CA ASN A 55 24.35 -46.47 -16.59
C ASN A 55 24.13 -46.21 -15.11
N LEU A 56 22.92 -46.49 -14.62
CA LEU A 56 22.43 -46.20 -13.26
C LEU A 56 22.98 -47.14 -12.17
N GLU A 57 24.02 -47.94 -12.50
CA GLU A 57 24.51 -48.97 -11.58
C GLU A 57 25.86 -48.66 -10.90
N THR A 58 26.45 -47.49 -11.10
CA THR A 58 27.74 -47.14 -10.52
C THR A 58 27.69 -46.23 -9.31
N ILE A 59 26.49 -45.97 -8.74
CA ILE A 59 26.32 -45.11 -7.54
C ILE A 59 26.09 -45.96 -6.26
N LYS A 60 26.46 -47.24 -6.27
CA LYS A 60 26.32 -48.10 -5.08
C LYS A 60 27.65 -48.55 -4.49
N ALA A 61 28.64 -47.72 -4.40
CA ALA A 61 29.82 -48.01 -3.59
C ALA A 61 30.68 -46.79 -3.29
N ILE A 62 30.09 -45.84 -2.55
CA ILE A 62 30.90 -44.94 -1.72
C ILE A 62 30.25 -44.99 -0.33
N GLU A 63 30.67 -45.95 0.48
CA GLU A 63 30.52 -45.90 1.90
C GLU A 63 31.38 -44.76 2.42
N ILE A 64 30.78 -43.61 2.67
CA ILE A 64 31.41 -42.54 3.45
C ILE A 64 31.17 -42.88 4.90
N ASN A 65 32.09 -43.62 5.50
CA ASN A 65 32.26 -43.65 6.93
C ASN A 65 32.77 -42.29 7.40
N GLN A 66 31.88 -41.35 7.63
CA GLN A 66 32.13 -40.21 8.48
C GLN A 66 31.03 -40.20 9.51
N ASN A 67 31.39 -40.55 10.75
CA ASN A 67 30.62 -40.16 11.93
C ASN A 67 30.54 -38.66 11.98
N ILE A 68 29.52 -38.11 11.36
CA ILE A 68 29.10 -36.73 11.62
C ILE A 68 28.23 -36.86 12.88
N GLU A 69 28.82 -36.55 14.03
CA GLU A 69 28.01 -36.15 15.20
C GLU A 69 27.19 -34.96 14.77
N ILE A 70 25.95 -35.19 14.43
CA ILE A 70 24.93 -34.13 14.29
C ILE A 70 24.65 -33.67 15.72
N GLU A 71 25.39 -32.65 16.17
CA GLU A 71 25.00 -31.91 17.33
C GLU A 71 23.58 -31.39 17.08
N ASP A 72 22.67 -31.75 17.98
CA ASP A 72 21.27 -31.30 18.05
C ASP A 72 21.16 -29.78 18.35
N GLU A 73 21.91 -28.94 17.64
CA GLU A 73 21.76 -27.48 17.69
C GLU A 73 20.68 -26.95 16.74
N LEU A 74 19.94 -27.83 16.05
CA LEU A 74 18.86 -27.43 15.13
C LEU A 74 17.49 -27.23 15.78
N SER A 75 17.38 -27.31 17.10
CA SER A 75 16.08 -27.23 17.76
C SER A 75 15.65 -25.83 18.26
N ASN A 76 16.41 -24.75 17.99
CA ASN A 76 16.02 -23.40 18.40
C ASN A 76 16.30 -22.28 17.38
N ASN A 77 16.53 -22.60 16.14
CA ASN A 77 16.38 -21.58 15.12
C ASN A 77 14.89 -21.35 14.88
N ASN A 78 14.30 -20.40 15.62
CA ASN A 78 13.13 -19.67 15.15
C ASN A 78 13.51 -19.15 13.76
N ILE A 79 13.24 -19.91 12.71
CA ILE A 79 13.22 -19.42 11.33
C ILE A 79 12.17 -18.34 11.35
N LYS A 80 12.61 -17.11 11.52
CA LYS A 80 11.76 -15.93 11.47
C LYS A 80 11.25 -15.90 10.04
N GLU A 81 10.06 -16.43 9.85
CA GLU A 81 9.40 -16.43 8.55
C GLU A 81 9.35 -14.99 8.08
N ASN A 82 10.20 -14.64 7.12
CA ASN A 82 10.26 -13.29 6.58
C ASN A 82 8.96 -13.04 5.83
N LYS A 83 8.04 -12.32 6.49
CA LYS A 83 6.76 -11.94 5.91
C LYS A 83 6.97 -10.89 4.85
N ILE A 84 6.34 -11.07 3.71
CA ILE A 84 6.35 -10.10 2.62
C ILE A 84 4.97 -9.51 2.44
N PHE A 85 4.90 -8.19 2.24
CA PHE A 85 3.65 -7.47 2.11
C PHE A 85 3.61 -6.69 0.79
N GLY A 86 2.51 -6.80 0.05
CA GLY A 86 2.36 -6.15 -1.25
C GLY A 86 0.96 -6.30 -1.84
N ILE A 87 0.80 -5.85 -3.08
CA ILE A 87 -0.46 -5.91 -3.84
C ILE A 87 -0.27 -6.62 -5.19
N TYR A 88 0.91 -6.43 -5.80
CA TYR A 88 1.21 -6.93 -7.15
C TYR A 88 2.24 -8.04 -7.09
N ASP A 89 2.10 -9.02 -7.97
CA ASP A 89 3.15 -10.01 -8.19
C ASP A 89 4.37 -9.29 -8.81
N PRO A 90 5.56 -9.41 -8.23
CA PRO A 90 6.74 -8.77 -8.79
C PRO A 90 7.07 -9.27 -10.20
N SER A 91 6.81 -10.54 -10.52
CA SER A 91 7.09 -11.14 -11.83
C SER A 91 6.26 -10.53 -12.95
N ASP A 92 5.07 -9.98 -12.67
CA ASP A 92 4.24 -9.27 -13.65
C ASP A 92 4.90 -8.00 -14.21
N ASN A 93 5.98 -7.53 -13.58
CA ASN A 93 6.69 -6.30 -13.93
C ASN A 93 8.20 -6.51 -14.04
N ASP A 94 8.65 -7.74 -14.31
CA ASP A 94 10.06 -8.13 -14.41
C ASP A 94 10.88 -7.86 -13.14
N PHE A 95 10.24 -7.85 -11.97
CA PHE A 95 10.88 -7.74 -10.66
C PHE A 95 10.99 -9.10 -9.99
N ASN A 96 11.71 -9.15 -8.88
CA ASN A 96 11.77 -10.30 -7.97
C ASN A 96 11.59 -9.86 -6.52
N LEU A 97 11.44 -10.82 -5.61
CA LEU A 97 11.22 -10.54 -4.19
C LEU A 97 12.38 -9.77 -3.54
N ASN A 98 13.59 -9.86 -4.09
CA ASN A 98 14.80 -9.20 -3.57
C ASN A 98 15.04 -7.81 -4.14
N MET A 99 14.09 -7.23 -4.89
CA MET A 99 14.27 -5.94 -5.59
C MET A 99 14.72 -4.78 -4.68
N TRP A 100 14.45 -4.84 -3.39
CA TRP A 100 14.84 -3.85 -2.39
C TRP A 100 15.97 -4.29 -1.46
N SER A 101 16.39 -5.57 -1.49
CA SER A 101 17.27 -6.18 -0.49
C SER A 101 18.68 -5.53 -0.42
N SER A 102 19.14 -4.90 -1.49
CA SER A 102 20.40 -4.15 -1.54
C SER A 102 20.25 -2.65 -1.32
N THR A 103 19.03 -2.13 -1.18
CA THR A 103 18.74 -0.70 -1.05
C THR A 103 18.59 -0.32 0.42
N LYS A 104 19.17 0.80 0.84
CA LYS A 104 19.01 1.30 2.21
C LYS A 104 17.63 1.93 2.39
N ALA A 105 17.02 1.68 3.54
CA ALA A 105 15.72 2.25 3.91
C ALA A 105 15.69 3.79 3.81
N ASP A 106 16.77 4.46 4.20
CA ASP A 106 16.88 5.92 4.16
C ASP A 106 16.90 6.45 2.71
N ASP A 107 17.50 5.72 1.77
CA ASP A 107 17.53 6.10 0.36
C ASP A 107 16.12 6.02 -0.25
N ILE A 108 15.34 4.99 0.12
CA ILE A 108 13.94 4.85 -0.31
C ILE A 108 13.10 6.00 0.27
N LYS A 109 13.19 6.26 1.57
CA LYS A 109 12.47 7.36 2.24
C LYS A 109 12.83 8.71 1.61
N ALA A 110 14.12 8.96 1.36
CA ALA A 110 14.58 10.19 0.72
C ALA A 110 14.07 10.33 -0.71
N SER A 111 14.07 9.23 -1.48
CA SER A 111 13.58 9.22 -2.86
C SER A 111 12.08 9.48 -2.92
N LEU A 112 11.28 8.82 -2.08
CA LEU A 112 9.84 9.08 -1.99
C LEU A 112 9.55 10.54 -1.60
N LYS A 113 10.28 11.10 -0.61
CA LYS A 113 10.15 12.50 -0.22
C LYS A 113 10.50 13.49 -1.34
N ARG A 114 11.45 13.14 -2.23
CA ARG A 114 11.76 13.96 -3.43
C ARG A 114 10.64 13.85 -4.46
N ILE A 115 10.15 12.63 -4.73
CA ILE A 115 9.08 12.37 -5.70
C ILE A 115 7.80 13.10 -5.30
N GLU A 116 7.48 13.20 -4.01
CA GLU A 116 6.32 13.94 -3.51
C GLU A 116 6.31 15.43 -3.89
N LYS A 117 7.48 16.01 -4.15
CA LYS A 117 7.62 17.41 -4.57
C LYS A 117 7.45 17.61 -6.08
N ILE A 118 7.31 16.52 -6.84
CA ILE A 118 7.26 16.51 -8.29
C ILE A 118 5.87 16.09 -8.74
N LYS A 119 5.31 16.80 -9.71
CA LYS A 119 4.07 16.37 -10.36
C LYS A 119 4.40 15.29 -11.40
N LEU A 120 4.26 14.03 -11.02
CA LEU A 120 4.43 12.90 -11.92
C LEU A 120 3.33 12.84 -12.98
N SER A 121 3.66 12.36 -14.19
CA SER A 121 2.66 11.97 -15.18
C SER A 121 1.85 10.76 -14.67
N LYS A 122 0.69 10.50 -15.28
CA LYS A 122 -0.14 9.34 -14.95
C LYS A 122 0.64 8.03 -15.04
N THR A 123 1.40 7.87 -16.13
CA THR A 123 2.22 6.66 -16.35
C THR A 123 3.33 6.53 -15.30
N ALA A 124 4.03 7.62 -14.98
CA ALA A 124 5.08 7.60 -13.96
C ALA A 124 4.52 7.25 -12.57
N ASN A 125 3.33 7.76 -12.22
CA ASN A 125 2.64 7.37 -11.00
C ASN A 125 2.28 5.87 -10.98
N GLN A 126 1.80 5.32 -12.08
CA GLN A 126 1.48 3.90 -12.20
C GLN A 126 2.72 3.01 -12.07
N ILE A 127 3.84 3.41 -12.66
CA ILE A 127 5.11 2.69 -12.53
C ILE A 127 5.59 2.72 -11.08
N LEU A 128 5.60 3.91 -10.43
CA LEU A 128 5.97 4.04 -9.03
C LEU A 128 5.10 3.19 -8.12
N GLU A 129 3.79 3.17 -8.36
CA GLU A 129 2.83 2.35 -7.64
C GLU A 129 3.16 0.87 -7.75
N ARG A 130 3.44 0.37 -8.97
CA ARG A 130 3.83 -1.03 -9.19
C ARG A 130 5.15 -1.37 -8.50
N ILE A 131 6.16 -0.51 -8.63
CA ILE A 131 7.47 -0.69 -7.98
C ILE A 131 7.31 -0.75 -6.46
N LEU A 132 6.58 0.21 -5.86
CA LEU A 132 6.48 0.31 -4.41
C LEU A 132 5.59 -0.78 -3.80
N LEU A 133 4.50 -1.14 -4.50
CA LEU A 133 3.46 -2.02 -3.95
C LEU A 133 3.59 -3.48 -4.37
N SER A 134 4.59 -3.87 -5.15
CA SER A 134 4.89 -5.28 -5.41
C SER A 134 5.33 -5.99 -4.12
N PHE A 135 5.00 -7.29 -4.02
CA PHE A 135 5.51 -8.14 -2.95
C PHE A 135 7.03 -8.17 -2.99
N SER A 136 7.66 -7.94 -1.86
CA SER A 136 9.12 -7.89 -1.78
C SER A 136 9.59 -7.94 -0.33
N TYR A 137 10.82 -8.42 -0.12
CA TYR A 137 11.49 -8.27 1.17
C TYR A 137 11.76 -6.80 1.48
N ALA A 138 11.88 -6.49 2.76
CA ALA A 138 12.18 -5.15 3.22
C ALA A 138 13.60 -4.70 2.82
N PRO A 139 13.82 -3.39 2.64
CA PRO A 139 15.14 -2.82 2.39
C PRO A 139 16.05 -2.90 3.62
N LEU A 140 17.36 -2.74 3.42
CA LEU A 140 18.35 -2.73 4.49
C LEU A 140 18.06 -1.65 5.54
N GLY A 141 17.99 -2.05 6.81
CA GLY A 141 17.73 -1.14 7.93
C GLY A 141 16.25 -0.87 8.20
N MET A 142 15.35 -1.70 7.65
CA MET A 142 13.91 -1.66 7.89
C MET A 142 13.39 -3.10 8.03
N ASN A 143 12.45 -3.33 8.94
CA ASN A 143 11.77 -4.62 9.00
C ASN A 143 10.53 -4.64 8.07
N GLU A 144 9.93 -5.82 7.91
CA GLU A 144 8.82 -6.03 6.97
C GLU A 144 7.56 -5.21 7.34
N GLU A 145 7.25 -5.10 8.64
CA GLU A 145 6.11 -4.30 9.12
C GLU A 145 6.34 -2.81 8.87
N GLU A 146 7.55 -2.30 9.13
CA GLU A 146 7.90 -0.90 8.84
C GLU A 146 7.84 -0.60 7.34
N PHE A 147 8.24 -1.56 6.50
CA PHE A 147 8.14 -1.38 5.05
C PHE A 147 6.68 -1.40 4.57
N ALA A 148 5.85 -2.26 5.15
CA ALA A 148 4.41 -2.25 4.91
C ALA A 148 3.77 -0.93 5.35
N ASP A 149 4.15 -0.41 6.52
CA ASP A 149 3.71 0.91 7.00
C ASP A 149 4.11 2.05 6.04
N LEU A 150 5.30 1.99 5.47
CA LEU A 150 5.74 2.97 4.47
C LEU A 150 4.86 2.90 3.22
N LYS A 151 4.53 1.69 2.73
CA LYS A 151 3.60 1.48 1.60
C LYS A 151 2.21 2.04 1.92
N ILE A 152 1.66 1.74 3.09
CA ILE A 152 0.36 2.26 3.55
C ILE A 152 0.36 3.79 3.68
N ASN A 153 1.40 4.37 4.26
CA ASN A 153 1.53 5.82 4.39
C ASN A 153 1.55 6.51 3.03
N TRP A 154 2.25 5.93 2.06
CA TRP A 154 2.25 6.41 0.68
C TRP A 154 0.85 6.35 0.05
N LEU A 155 0.11 5.25 0.23
CA LEU A 155 -1.27 5.09 -0.25
C LEU A 155 -2.22 6.11 0.36
N ILE A 156 -2.16 6.34 1.68
CA ILE A 156 -2.96 7.35 2.38
C ILE A 156 -2.69 8.74 1.82
N LYS A 157 -1.41 9.10 1.65
CA LYS A 157 -1.00 10.40 1.14
C LYS A 157 -1.48 10.64 -0.29
N ASN A 158 -1.50 9.58 -1.11
CA ASN A 158 -2.01 9.63 -2.48
C ASN A 158 -3.51 9.37 -2.61
N LYS A 159 -4.24 9.29 -1.48
CA LYS A 159 -5.70 9.09 -1.42
C LYS A 159 -6.17 7.85 -2.19
N ARG A 160 -5.39 6.76 -2.12
CA ARG A 160 -5.67 5.50 -2.82
C ARG A 160 -6.40 4.51 -1.92
N SER A 161 -7.62 4.86 -1.50
CA SER A 161 -8.48 4.00 -0.67
C SER A 161 -8.78 2.63 -1.31
N ASP A 162 -8.88 2.58 -2.62
CA ASP A 162 -9.04 1.36 -3.41
C ASP A 162 -7.87 0.37 -3.17
N LEU A 163 -6.65 0.87 -3.22
CA LEU A 163 -5.45 0.06 -3.01
C LEU A 163 -5.18 -0.24 -1.53
N ILE A 164 -5.54 0.67 -0.62
CA ILE A 164 -5.47 0.38 0.82
C ILE A 164 -6.37 -0.81 1.14
N GLU A 165 -7.60 -0.83 0.63
CA GLU A 165 -8.50 -1.96 0.85
C GLU A 165 -7.98 -3.26 0.24
N LYS A 166 -7.40 -3.20 -0.97
CA LYS A 166 -6.77 -4.35 -1.61
C LYS A 166 -5.58 -4.86 -0.79
N PHE A 167 -4.73 -3.94 -0.31
CA PHE A 167 -3.58 -4.28 0.53
C PHE A 167 -4.02 -5.02 1.81
N LEU A 168 -5.02 -4.49 2.52
CA LEU A 168 -5.53 -5.11 3.75
C LEU A 168 -6.15 -6.49 3.52
N LYS A 169 -6.78 -6.72 2.37
CA LYS A 169 -7.33 -8.03 1.99
C LYS A 169 -6.27 -9.07 1.68
N GLN A 170 -5.17 -8.66 1.04
CA GLN A 170 -4.10 -9.57 0.63
C GLN A 170 -3.06 -9.82 1.72
N ASN A 171 -3.01 -8.97 2.76
CA ASN A 171 -2.00 -9.00 3.81
C ASN A 171 -2.68 -9.11 5.19
N GLU A 172 -3.39 -10.21 5.42
CA GLU A 172 -4.15 -10.42 6.66
C GLU A 172 -3.26 -10.47 7.90
N GLU A 173 -2.00 -10.86 7.75
CA GLU A 173 -1.05 -10.93 8.85
C GLU A 173 -0.38 -9.59 9.20
N PHE A 174 -0.56 -8.55 8.37
CA PHE A 174 -0.08 -7.21 8.66
C PHE A 174 -0.70 -6.68 9.96
N LYS A 175 0.14 -6.28 10.93
CA LYS A 175 -0.32 -5.93 12.27
C LYS A 175 -0.72 -4.48 12.41
N SER A 176 -0.02 -3.57 11.76
CA SER A 176 -0.22 -2.11 11.88
C SER A 176 -1.41 -1.59 11.06
N LYS A 177 -2.53 -2.32 11.05
CA LYS A 177 -3.72 -2.01 10.23
C LYS A 177 -4.48 -0.77 10.67
N SER A 178 -4.40 -0.37 11.96
CA SER A 178 -5.25 0.67 12.55
C SER A 178 -5.29 1.94 11.71
N LYS A 179 -4.13 2.47 11.33
CA LYS A 179 -4.02 3.70 10.55
C LYS A 179 -4.69 3.60 9.17
N ALA A 180 -4.52 2.47 8.51
CA ALA A 180 -5.14 2.21 7.21
C ALA A 180 -6.65 2.12 7.32
N VAL A 181 -7.15 1.41 8.33
CA VAL A 181 -8.59 1.26 8.57
C VAL A 181 -9.21 2.58 9.02
N GLN A 182 -8.54 3.34 9.90
CA GLN A 182 -9.00 4.67 10.30
C GLN A 182 -9.15 5.59 9.08
N TYR A 183 -8.16 5.62 8.18
CA TYR A 183 -8.25 6.40 6.94
C TYR A 183 -9.48 6.00 6.10
N LEU A 184 -9.74 4.69 5.93
CA LEU A 184 -10.92 4.22 5.18
C LEU A 184 -12.23 4.59 5.88
N VAL A 185 -12.27 4.52 7.21
CA VAL A 185 -13.44 4.92 8.01
C VAL A 185 -13.68 6.43 7.85
N ASP A 186 -12.66 7.25 8.05
CA ASP A 186 -12.74 8.71 7.96
C ASP A 186 -13.18 9.16 6.56
N GLU A 187 -12.65 8.55 5.52
CA GLU A 187 -13.07 8.86 4.15
C GLU A 187 -14.57 8.55 3.93
N ASN A 188 -15.07 7.46 4.52
CA ASN A 188 -16.48 7.10 4.40
C ASN A 188 -17.36 7.99 5.25
N ILE A 189 -16.95 8.39 6.46
CA ILE A 189 -17.66 9.39 7.28
C ILE A 189 -17.76 10.73 6.52
N ALA A 190 -16.64 11.20 5.96
CA ALA A 190 -16.60 12.45 5.20
C ALA A 190 -17.53 12.45 3.97
N LYS A 191 -17.80 11.28 3.39
CA LYS A 191 -18.72 11.08 2.26
C LYS A 191 -20.16 10.73 2.69
N ALA A 192 -20.47 10.73 3.99
CA ALA A 192 -21.73 10.27 4.56
C ALA A 192 -22.10 8.82 4.21
N LYS A 193 -21.10 7.98 3.93
CA LYS A 193 -21.23 6.55 3.58
C LYS A 193 -21.02 5.65 4.79
N ILE A 194 -21.84 5.84 5.82
CA ILE A 194 -21.64 5.18 7.12
C ILE A 194 -21.66 3.67 7.05
N LYS A 195 -22.58 3.09 6.28
CA LYS A 195 -22.67 1.63 6.10
C LYS A 195 -21.38 1.05 5.54
N GLU A 196 -20.80 1.70 4.54
CA GLU A 196 -19.53 1.32 3.93
C GLU A 196 -18.37 1.50 4.93
N GLY A 197 -18.38 2.58 5.71
CA GLY A 197 -17.42 2.80 6.79
C GLY A 197 -17.47 1.67 7.83
N CYS A 198 -18.66 1.28 8.29
CA CYS A 198 -18.85 0.18 9.23
C CYS A 198 -18.31 -1.16 8.68
N ASN A 199 -18.44 -1.39 7.37
CA ASN A 199 -17.88 -2.59 6.74
C ASN A 199 -16.34 -2.63 6.76
N LYS A 200 -15.65 -1.51 6.96
CA LYS A 200 -14.18 -1.47 7.02
C LYS A 200 -13.64 -1.99 8.37
N ILE A 201 -14.45 -1.96 9.42
CA ILE A 201 -14.06 -2.49 10.74
C ILE A 201 -13.70 -3.99 10.70
N ARG A 202 -14.20 -4.74 9.73
CA ARG A 202 -13.84 -6.15 9.56
C ARG A 202 -12.35 -6.42 9.37
N PHE A 203 -11.57 -5.40 8.94
CA PHE A 203 -10.12 -5.52 8.79
C PHE A 203 -9.37 -5.46 10.12
N ILE A 204 -10.05 -5.05 11.20
CA ILE A 204 -9.47 -5.03 12.55
C ILE A 204 -9.73 -6.37 13.22
N ASP A 205 -8.68 -7.06 13.59
CA ASP A 205 -8.77 -8.26 14.39
C ASP A 205 -8.90 -7.91 15.89
N LYS A 206 -9.27 -8.93 16.72
CA LYS A 206 -9.50 -8.74 18.17
C LYS A 206 -8.25 -8.32 18.96
N LYS A 207 -7.06 -8.47 18.38
CA LYS A 207 -5.78 -8.15 19.04
C LYS A 207 -5.41 -6.67 18.89
N ILE A 208 -5.99 -5.99 17.92
CA ILE A 208 -5.70 -4.58 17.64
C ILE A 208 -6.60 -3.73 18.54
N LYS A 209 -5.99 -3.05 19.51
CA LYS A 209 -6.67 -2.13 20.42
C LYS A 209 -6.42 -0.70 19.93
N ASP A 210 -7.42 -0.10 19.30
CA ASP A 210 -7.41 1.28 18.84
C ASP A 210 -8.70 1.96 19.32
N ALA A 211 -8.55 2.90 20.23
CA ALA A 211 -9.69 3.58 20.86
C ALA A 211 -10.63 4.27 19.87
N TYR A 212 -10.08 4.85 18.79
CA TYR A 212 -10.89 5.50 17.76
C TYR A 212 -11.74 4.47 17.00
N LEU A 213 -11.14 3.37 16.58
CA LEU A 213 -11.83 2.34 15.81
C LEU A 213 -12.81 1.54 16.68
N GLU A 214 -12.50 1.32 17.96
CA GLU A 214 -13.47 0.72 18.91
C GLU A 214 -14.68 1.65 19.14
N LYS A 215 -14.47 2.94 19.29
CA LYS A 215 -15.57 3.94 19.34
C LYS A 215 -16.41 3.90 18.05
N PHE A 216 -15.78 3.88 16.88
CA PHE A 216 -16.51 3.80 15.63
C PHE A 216 -17.29 2.49 15.48
N LYS A 217 -16.73 1.36 15.94
CA LYS A 217 -17.40 0.05 15.98
C LYS A 217 -18.65 0.07 16.84
N ILE A 218 -18.58 0.67 18.03
CA ILE A 218 -19.76 0.84 18.93
C ILE A 218 -20.81 1.66 18.20
N TYR A 219 -20.43 2.77 17.57
CA TYR A 219 -21.36 3.56 16.77
C TYR A 219 -21.98 2.73 15.64
N CYS A 220 -21.23 1.90 14.94
CA CYS A 220 -21.76 1.00 13.92
C CYS A 220 -22.78 0.00 14.44
N LEU A 221 -22.65 -0.45 15.68
CA LEU A 221 -23.65 -1.30 16.32
C LEU A 221 -24.95 -0.52 16.58
N VAL A 222 -24.84 0.73 17.08
CA VAL A 222 -25.99 1.63 17.23
C VAL A 222 -26.67 1.87 15.89
N PHE A 223 -25.89 2.19 14.85
CA PHE A 223 -26.39 2.43 13.48
C PHE A 223 -27.14 1.22 12.90
N ASN A 224 -26.74 0.00 13.25
CA ASN A 224 -27.39 -1.24 12.83
C ASN A 224 -28.45 -1.76 13.83
N ASP A 225 -28.93 -0.92 14.74
CA ASP A 225 -29.93 -1.23 15.78
C ASP A 225 -29.54 -2.36 16.73
N LYS A 226 -28.26 -2.63 16.89
CA LYS A 226 -27.69 -3.64 17.82
C LYS A 226 -27.37 -2.99 19.18
N LYS A 227 -28.39 -2.38 19.81
CA LYS A 227 -28.22 -1.52 21.01
C LYS A 227 -27.62 -2.24 22.19
N SER A 228 -28.01 -3.51 22.45
CA SER A 228 -27.48 -4.28 23.58
C SER A 228 -25.99 -4.62 23.41
N GLU A 229 -25.55 -4.97 22.17
CA GLU A 229 -24.15 -5.20 21.88
C GLU A 229 -23.34 -3.90 22.00
N ALA A 230 -23.91 -2.78 21.52
CA ALA A 230 -23.28 -1.46 21.62
C ALA A 230 -23.08 -1.04 23.08
N GLN A 231 -24.10 -1.24 23.94
CA GLN A 231 -24.01 -0.92 25.36
C GLN A 231 -22.91 -1.73 26.04
N LEU A 232 -22.86 -3.05 25.79
CA LEU A 232 -21.83 -3.92 26.36
C LEU A 232 -20.42 -3.45 25.98
N LEU A 233 -20.19 -3.14 24.70
CA LEU A 233 -18.87 -2.67 24.25
C LEU A 233 -18.54 -1.27 24.78
N LEU A 234 -19.54 -0.40 24.97
CA LEU A 234 -19.34 0.91 25.58
C LEU A 234 -18.88 0.79 27.03
N ASP A 235 -19.48 -0.12 27.80
CA ASP A 235 -19.11 -0.37 29.19
C ASP A 235 -17.70 -0.95 29.29
N LEU A 236 -17.34 -1.90 28.40
CA LEU A 236 -15.95 -2.42 28.30
C LEU A 236 -14.95 -1.31 27.96
N LEU A 237 -15.29 -0.41 27.03
CA LEU A 237 -14.45 0.71 26.65
C LEU A 237 -14.21 1.70 27.81
N ARG A 238 -15.24 1.92 28.64
CA ARG A 238 -15.16 2.71 29.87
C ARG A 238 -14.25 2.07 30.92
N GLU A 239 -14.42 0.78 31.17
CA GLU A 239 -13.55 0.02 32.08
C GLU A 239 -12.07 0.09 31.67
N GLN A 240 -11.80 0.06 30.38
CA GLN A 240 -10.45 0.21 29.81
C GLN A 240 -9.95 1.66 29.82
N LYS A 241 -10.72 2.62 30.29
CA LYS A 241 -10.42 4.08 30.30
C LYS A 241 -10.10 4.63 28.89
N GLN A 242 -10.69 4.03 27.87
CA GLN A 242 -10.54 4.45 26.47
C GLN A 242 -11.73 5.26 25.95
N SER A 243 -12.78 5.40 26.75
CA SER A 243 -13.90 6.31 26.49
C SER A 243 -13.67 7.69 27.10
N ASP A 244 -14.43 8.67 26.62
CA ASP A 244 -14.45 10.02 27.17
C ASP A 244 -15.89 10.52 27.33
N LYS A 245 -16.05 11.55 28.18
CA LYS A 245 -17.37 12.09 28.55
C LYS A 245 -18.19 12.53 27.33
N PHE A 246 -17.56 13.11 26.31
CA PHE A 246 -18.27 13.55 25.11
C PHE A 246 -18.83 12.36 24.34
N TYR A 247 -17.99 11.36 24.08
CA TYR A 247 -18.37 10.17 23.35
C TYR A 247 -19.47 9.39 24.09
N ASP A 248 -19.31 9.20 25.40
CA ASP A 248 -20.31 8.55 26.25
C ASP A 248 -21.67 9.22 26.20
N ASP A 249 -21.69 10.54 26.28
CA ASP A 249 -22.91 11.33 26.19
C ASP A 249 -23.62 11.14 24.85
N LYS A 250 -22.86 11.20 23.75
CA LYS A 250 -23.41 11.03 22.40
C LYS A 250 -23.97 9.63 22.17
N ILE A 251 -23.26 8.59 22.60
CA ILE A 251 -23.73 7.21 22.41
C ILE A 251 -24.90 6.90 23.33
N ASN A 252 -24.92 7.35 24.58
CA ASN A 252 -26.07 7.18 25.48
C ASN A 252 -27.35 7.83 24.91
N PHE A 253 -27.22 9.00 24.31
CA PHE A 253 -28.33 9.65 23.62
C PHE A 253 -28.84 8.83 22.43
N LEU A 254 -27.93 8.33 21.58
CA LEU A 254 -28.28 7.50 20.42
C LEU A 254 -28.86 6.13 20.82
N LEU A 255 -28.47 5.58 21.96
CA LEU A 255 -29.05 4.37 22.53
C LEU A 255 -30.43 4.60 23.13
N GLY A 256 -30.83 5.86 23.38
CA GLY A 256 -32.07 6.22 24.08
C GLY A 256 -31.98 6.11 25.61
N VAL A 257 -30.78 5.99 26.16
CA VAL A 257 -30.54 5.98 27.62
C VAL A 257 -30.65 7.39 28.19
N SER A 258 -30.35 8.42 27.42
CA SER A 258 -30.45 9.84 27.80
C SER A 258 -31.37 10.58 26.84
N GLU A 259 -32.27 11.44 27.39
CA GLU A 259 -33.13 12.29 26.58
C GLU A 259 -32.45 13.56 26.07
N LYS A 260 -31.31 13.91 26.64
CA LYS A 260 -30.55 15.13 26.29
C LYS A 260 -29.09 14.75 26.01
N THR A 261 -28.46 15.53 25.16
CA THR A 261 -27.04 15.38 24.85
C THR A 261 -26.36 16.75 24.79
N ILE A 262 -25.04 16.76 24.92
CA ILE A 262 -24.20 17.94 24.80
C ILE A 262 -24.40 18.56 23.40
N SER A 263 -24.81 19.81 23.33
CA SER A 263 -25.03 20.54 22.06
C SER A 263 -23.74 21.08 21.45
N LYS A 264 -22.63 21.13 22.22
CA LYS A 264 -21.35 21.67 21.75
C LYS A 264 -20.77 20.75 20.67
N ILE A 265 -20.36 21.34 19.55
CA ILE A 265 -19.62 20.66 18.48
C ILE A 265 -18.23 20.32 18.97
N ASN A 266 -17.78 19.08 18.67
CA ASN A 266 -16.44 18.62 18.98
C ASN A 266 -15.71 18.29 17.67
N GLU A 267 -14.65 19.05 17.36
CA GLU A 267 -13.87 18.96 16.11
C GLU A 267 -12.55 18.22 16.30
N ASN A 268 -12.31 17.57 17.44
CA ASN A 268 -11.02 16.89 17.73
C ASN A 268 -10.70 15.77 16.74
N ASN A 269 -11.72 15.11 16.18
CA ASN A 269 -11.60 14.11 15.13
C ASN A 269 -12.91 14.02 14.34
N LEU A 270 -12.88 13.33 13.21
CA LEU A 270 -14.01 13.27 12.30
C LEU A 270 -15.21 12.51 12.87
N LEU A 271 -14.99 11.48 13.68
CA LEU A 271 -16.07 10.76 14.37
C LEU A 271 -16.80 11.67 15.36
N ASN A 272 -16.06 12.42 16.19
CA ASN A 272 -16.66 13.35 17.13
C ASN A 272 -17.43 14.46 16.42
N PHE A 273 -16.88 15.01 15.35
CA PHE A 273 -17.58 16.01 14.53
C PHE A 273 -18.88 15.43 13.95
N TYR A 274 -18.81 14.24 13.38
CA TYR A 274 -19.97 13.53 12.84
C TYR A 274 -21.02 13.25 13.91
N LEU A 275 -20.64 12.72 15.07
CA LEU A 275 -21.56 12.50 16.20
C LEU A 275 -22.20 13.81 16.67
N SER A 276 -21.46 14.92 16.69
CA SER A 276 -22.04 16.24 16.99
C SER A 276 -23.12 16.61 15.99
N SER A 277 -22.89 16.41 14.70
CA SER A 277 -23.84 16.79 13.64
C SER A 277 -25.13 15.98 13.67
N ILE A 278 -25.05 14.66 13.85
CA ILE A 278 -26.24 13.79 13.86
C ILE A 278 -27.07 13.86 15.14
N THR A 279 -26.51 14.41 16.21
CA THR A 279 -27.20 14.63 17.50
C THR A 279 -27.49 16.07 17.77
N ALA A 280 -27.21 16.98 16.84
CA ALA A 280 -27.67 18.36 16.94
C ALA A 280 -29.21 18.38 16.91
N LYS A 281 -29.81 19.14 17.85
CA LYS A 281 -31.24 19.45 17.75
C LYS A 281 -31.35 20.65 16.82
N ASP A 282 -32.24 20.55 15.84
CA ASP A 282 -32.71 21.69 15.03
C ASP A 282 -33.37 22.76 15.91
#